data_6ba6d31555a4c80aad848089adb0da3a
#
_entry.id   6ba6d31555a4c80aad848089adb0da3a
#
_cell.length_a   1.000
_cell.length_b   1.000
_cell.length_c   1.000
_cell.angle_alpha   90.00
_cell.angle_beta   90.00
_cell.angle_gamma   90.00
#
_symmetry.space_group_name_H-M   'P 1'
#
loop_
_entity.id
_entity.type
_entity.pdbx_description
1 polymer ?
#
loop_
_entity_poly.entity_id
_entity_poly.type
_entity_poly.pdbx_seq_one_letter_code
_entity_poly.pdbx_strand_id
1 'polypeptide(L)' 'METVRKQFAANLRQHRDAAGLSQEALADLCDLHRTEISLLERCKRSPRLETIVILARGLKLDGPDALLKDIS' A
#
# COMPACT_ATOMS: atom_id res chain seq x y z
N MET A 1 -10.25 -13.83 2.84
CA MET A 1 -9.70 -12.47 2.89
C MET A 1 -8.19 -12.43 3.10
N GLU A 2 -7.63 -13.52 3.60
CA GLU A 2 -6.18 -13.58 3.78
C GLU A 2 -5.42 -13.46 2.45
N THR A 3 -5.92 -14.11 1.41
CA THR A 3 -5.31 -14.02 0.08
C THR A 3 -5.31 -12.58 -0.44
N VAL A 4 -6.41 -11.86 -0.21
CA VAL A 4 -6.54 -10.47 -0.64
C VAL A 4 -5.52 -9.60 0.10
N ARG A 5 -5.40 -9.78 1.42
CA ARG A 5 -4.43 -9.02 2.23
C ARG A 5 -3.00 -9.30 1.79
N LYS A 6 -2.70 -10.56 1.52
CA LYS A 6 -1.35 -10.98 1.10
C LYS A 6 -0.99 -10.34 -0.24
N GLN A 7 -1.90 -10.38 -1.20
CA GLN A 7 -1.63 -9.83 -2.52
C GLN A 7 -1.51 -8.31 -2.46
N PHE A 8 -2.38 -7.67 -1.69
CA PHE A 8 -2.29 -6.23 -1.52
C PHE A 8 -0.95 -5.84 -0.85
N ALA A 9 -0.56 -6.57 0.19
CA ALA A 9 0.68 -6.31 0.89
C ALA A 9 1.88 -6.41 -0.05
N ALA A 10 1.89 -7.45 -0.89
CA ALA A 10 2.96 -7.63 -1.86
C ALA A 10 2.98 -6.50 -2.89
N ASN A 11 1.81 -6.10 -3.38
CA ASN A 11 1.72 -5.01 -4.34
C ASN A 11 2.22 -3.70 -3.75
N LEU A 12 1.79 -3.41 -2.52
CA LEU A 12 2.20 -2.18 -1.84
C LEU A 12 3.72 -2.15 -1.65
N ARG A 13 4.27 -3.23 -1.14
CA ARG A 13 5.70 -3.31 -0.89
C ARG A 13 6.50 -3.17 -2.19
N GLN A 14 6.05 -3.84 -3.24
CA GLN A 14 6.73 -3.78 -4.54
C GLN A 14 6.78 -2.35 -5.06
N HIS A 15 5.66 -1.66 -5.03
CA HIS A 15 5.61 -0.28 -5.52
C HIS A 15 6.40 0.67 -4.62
N ARG A 16 6.37 0.44 -3.31
CA ARG A 16 7.15 1.24 -2.38
C ARG A 16 8.66 1.07 -2.63
N ASP A 17 9.09 -0.18 -2.75
CA ASP A 17 10.51 -0.47 -3.01
C ASP A 17 10.95 0.10 -4.36
N ALA A 18 10.11 -0.04 -5.39
CA ALA A 18 10.41 0.49 -6.71
C ALA A 18 10.55 2.01 -6.70
N ALA A 19 9.83 2.68 -5.82
CA ALA A 19 9.91 4.12 -5.66
C ALA A 19 11.09 4.56 -4.78
N GLY A 20 11.81 3.61 -4.20
CA GLY A 20 12.94 3.91 -3.33
C GLY A 20 12.54 4.48 -1.98
N LEU A 21 11.33 4.19 -1.51
CA LEU A 21 10.81 4.78 -0.29
C LEU A 21 10.86 3.79 0.87
N SER A 22 11.21 4.29 2.06
CA SER A 22 11.03 3.54 3.29
C SER A 22 9.54 3.57 3.67
N GLN A 23 9.16 2.72 4.62
CA GLN A 23 7.79 2.76 5.15
C GLN A 23 7.46 4.14 5.72
N GLU A 24 8.42 4.73 6.44
CA GLU A 24 8.24 6.03 7.05
C GLU A 24 8.10 7.13 5.99
N ALA A 25 8.95 7.08 4.95
CA ALA A 25 8.88 8.07 3.88
C ALA A 25 7.55 8.00 3.14
N LEU A 26 7.05 6.80 2.87
CA LEU A 26 5.76 6.65 2.22
C LEU A 26 4.64 7.17 3.11
N ALA A 27 4.71 6.86 4.41
CA ALA A 27 3.70 7.34 5.35
C ALA A 27 3.66 8.87 5.39
N ASP A 28 4.83 9.50 5.38
CA ASP A 28 4.92 10.97 5.36
C ASP A 28 4.28 11.54 4.10
N LEU A 29 4.56 10.96 2.95
CA LEU A 29 3.98 11.43 1.69
C LEU A 29 2.47 11.31 1.67
N CYS A 30 1.94 10.31 2.36
CA CYS A 30 0.51 10.00 2.36
C CYS A 30 -0.22 10.59 3.55
N ASP A 31 0.49 11.28 4.44
CA ASP A 31 -0.06 11.79 5.69
C ASP A 31 -0.70 10.67 6.52
N LEU A 32 0.00 9.53 6.55
CA LEU A 32 -0.42 8.36 7.31
C LEU A 32 0.65 8.07 8.36
N HIS A 33 0.26 7.26 9.36
CA HIS A 33 1.23 6.76 10.32
C HIS A 33 2.05 5.62 9.71
N ARG A 34 3.33 5.57 10.06
CA ARG A 34 4.19 4.47 9.65
C ARG A 34 3.60 3.12 10.08
N THR A 35 2.97 3.08 11.25
CA THR A 35 2.32 1.87 11.76
C THR A 35 1.27 1.35 10.79
N GLU A 36 0.53 2.25 10.14
CA GLU A 36 -0.47 1.86 9.15
C GLU A 36 0.18 1.11 7.99
N ILE A 37 1.26 1.67 7.45
CA ILE A 37 1.98 1.03 6.34
C ILE A 37 2.51 -0.34 6.78
N SER A 38 3.10 -0.41 7.97
CA SER A 38 3.64 -1.64 8.49
C SER A 38 2.59 -2.73 8.64
N LEU A 39 1.41 -2.37 9.19
CA LEU A 39 0.33 -3.33 9.37
C LEU A 39 -0.20 -3.86 8.04
N LEU A 40 -0.30 -2.98 7.04
CA LEU A 40 -0.73 -3.39 5.71
C LEU A 40 0.27 -4.34 5.07
N GLU A 41 1.57 -4.04 5.15
CA GLU A 41 2.60 -4.88 4.54
C GLU A 41 2.79 -6.21 5.26
N ARG A 42 2.42 -6.28 6.55
CA ARG A 42 2.51 -7.53 7.31
C ARG A 42 1.22 -8.34 7.27
N CYS A 43 0.28 -7.95 6.41
CA CYS A 43 -1.00 -8.65 6.26
C CYS A 43 -1.84 -8.65 7.53
N LYS A 44 -1.63 -7.68 8.43
CA LYS A 44 -2.34 -7.59 9.70
C LYS A 44 -3.61 -6.75 9.61
N ARG A 45 -3.81 -6.05 8.50
CA ARG A 45 -4.95 -5.17 8.31
C ARG A 45 -5.35 -5.15 6.84
N SER A 46 -6.65 -5.05 6.58
CA SER A 46 -7.16 -4.81 5.25
C SER A 46 -7.18 -3.30 5.00
N PRO A 47 -6.80 -2.85 3.82
CA PRO A 47 -6.82 -1.41 3.53
C PRO A 47 -8.25 -0.91 3.37
N ARG A 48 -8.48 0.32 3.80
CA ARG A 48 -9.72 1.01 3.48
C ARG A 48 -9.63 1.53 2.06
N LEU A 49 -10.79 1.74 1.44
CA LEU A 49 -10.82 2.27 0.08
C LEU A 49 -10.05 3.60 -0.02
N GLU A 50 -10.27 4.50 0.91
CA GLU A 50 -9.59 5.79 0.92
C GLU A 50 -8.08 5.62 1.03
N THR A 51 -7.64 4.67 1.85
CA THR A 51 -6.22 4.40 2.03
C THR A 51 -5.58 3.94 0.74
N ILE A 52 -6.27 3.07 -0.01
CA ILE A 52 -5.78 2.60 -1.31
C ILE A 52 -5.56 3.78 -2.26
N VAL A 53 -6.53 4.68 -2.32
CA VAL A 53 -6.44 5.86 -3.19
C VAL A 53 -5.29 6.77 -2.76
N ILE A 54 -5.16 7.01 -1.46
CA ILE A 54 -4.10 7.86 -0.92
C ILE A 54 -2.72 7.27 -1.23
N LEU A 55 -2.56 5.96 -1.04
CA LEU A 55 -1.30 5.28 -1.31
C LEU A 55 -0.94 5.34 -2.80
N ALA A 56 -1.92 5.12 -3.67
CA ALA A 56 -1.68 5.19 -5.10
C ALA A 56 -1.20 6.58 -5.51
N ARG A 57 -1.78 7.63 -4.93
CA ARG A 57 -1.35 9.00 -5.20
C ARG A 57 0.05 9.27 -4.68
N GLY A 58 0.34 8.84 -3.45
CA GLY A 58 1.66 9.02 -2.86
C GLY A 58 2.74 8.31 -3.64
N LEU A 59 2.42 7.15 -4.22
CA LEU A 59 3.34 6.37 -5.04
C LEU A 59 3.35 6.82 -6.50
N LYS A 60 2.53 7.81 -6.85
CA LYS A 60 2.42 8.37 -8.21
C LYS A 60 2.03 7.31 -9.24
N LEU A 61 1.12 6.42 -8.84
CA LEU A 61 0.59 5.41 -9.72
C LEU A 61 -0.54 6.00 -10.56
N ASP A 62 -0.82 5.38 -11.70
CA ASP A 62 -1.88 5.87 -12.60
C ASP A 62 -3.26 5.78 -11.98
N GLY A 63 -3.45 4.84 -11.05
CA GLY A 63 -4.71 4.70 -10.34
C GLY A 63 -4.59 3.67 -9.24
N PRO A 64 -5.61 3.52 -8.40
CA PRO A 64 -5.58 2.56 -7.31
C PRO A 64 -5.57 1.11 -7.78
N ASP A 65 -5.97 0.84 -9.01
CA ASP A 65 -5.97 -0.51 -9.57
C ASP A 65 -4.58 -1.13 -9.62
N ALA A 66 -3.52 -0.30 -9.72
CA ALA A 66 -2.16 -0.83 -9.68
C ALA A 66 -1.86 -1.55 -8.37
N LEU A 67 -2.45 -1.10 -7.27
CA LEU A 67 -2.28 -1.75 -5.97
C LEU A 67 -3.19 -2.97 -5.80
N LEU A 68 -4.16 -3.13 -6.67
CA LEU A 68 -5.11 -4.23 -6.61
C LEU A 68 -4.82 -5.30 -7.67
N LYS A 69 -3.69 -5.21 -8.33
CA LYS A 69 -3.32 -6.15 -9.39
C LYS A 69 -3.27 -7.57 -8.83
N ASP A 70 -3.81 -8.51 -9.61
CA ASP A 70 -3.82 -9.94 -9.29
C ASP A 70 -4.65 -10.31 -8.07
N ILE A 71 -5.48 -9.38 -7.59
CA ILE A 71 -6.43 -9.68 -6.52
C ILE A 71 -7.72 -10.18 -7.17
N SER A 72 -8.12 -11.37 -6.79
CA SER A 72 -9.34 -11.98 -7.35
C SER A 72 -10.36 -12.33 -6.26
#